data_82d7f9a687bf4b7f360df0751ed1690f
#
_entry.id   82d7f9a687bf4b7f360df0751ed1690f
#
_cell.length_a   1.000
_cell.length_b   1.000
_cell.length_c   1.000
_cell.angle_alpha   90.00
_cell.angle_beta   90.00
_cell.angle_gamma   90.00
#
_symmetry.space_group_name_H-M   'P 1'
#
loop_
_entity.id
_entity.type
_entity.pdbx_description
1 polymer ?
#
loop_
_entity_poly.entity_id
_entity_poly.type
_entity_poly.pdbx_seq_one_letter_code
_entity_poly.pdbx_strand_id
1 'polypeptide(L)'
;MMNDKNQKTENEMRDNHTEMNKRVQYTWLKETLAQHEPTFIDMDQCHQAAVCIPLLKNQDSSYDVLFEVRSSTIAHQPGDVCLPGGMVEKGETPREAALRELKEELLLKEDQISYLGDMDKLYSGGSLVMHSFATEVKGYQNTFNPAEVAEVFTVPLEFFLHTDPECYVIRAKVEPGEDFPYERICGGREYRWRSRKEEVCFYQYEGHVIWGLTAKLMRAFADVVRDRETGYEKHV
;
A
#
# COMPACT_ATOMS: atom_id res chain seq x y z
N MET A 1 -69.25 20.01 16.08
CA MET A 1 -68.54 19.32 17.17
C MET A 1 -68.12 17.86 16.84
N MET A 2 -68.04 17.46 15.59
CA MET A 2 -67.66 16.08 15.22
C MET A 2 -66.25 15.98 14.53
N ASN A 3 -65.60 17.13 14.25
CA ASN A 3 -64.33 17.12 13.46
C ASN A 3 -63.04 17.08 14.33
N ASP A 4 -63.14 17.47 15.63
CA ASP A 4 -61.94 17.59 16.48
C ASP A 4 -61.46 16.23 17.09
N LYS A 5 -62.38 15.27 17.25
CA LYS A 5 -62.02 13.95 17.80
C LYS A 5 -61.29 13.08 16.79
N ASN A 6 -61.57 13.18 15.50
CA ASN A 6 -60.90 12.38 14.47
C ASN A 6 -59.47 12.89 14.16
N GLN A 7 -59.21 14.18 14.23
CA GLN A 7 -57.87 14.71 14.05
C GLN A 7 -56.93 14.39 15.20
N LYS A 8 -57.43 14.33 16.42
CA LYS A 8 -56.64 13.95 17.60
C LYS A 8 -56.21 12.49 17.58
N THR A 9 -57.13 11.60 17.14
CA THR A 9 -56.85 10.14 17.01
C THR A 9 -55.85 9.86 15.86
N GLU A 10 -55.93 10.59 14.74
CA GLU A 10 -55.00 10.43 13.64
C GLU A 10 -53.57 10.92 13.99
N ASN A 11 -53.45 12.01 14.75
CA ASN A 11 -52.17 12.53 15.21
C ASN A 11 -51.52 11.58 16.25
N GLU A 12 -52.33 11.05 17.20
CA GLU A 12 -51.84 10.05 18.19
C GLU A 12 -51.42 8.74 17.53
N MET A 13 -52.07 8.31 16.44
CA MET A 13 -51.67 7.13 15.68
C MET A 13 -50.39 7.38 14.87
N ARG A 14 -50.23 8.58 14.31
CA ARG A 14 -48.97 8.94 13.59
C ARG A 14 -47.80 9.07 14.53
N ASP A 15 -47.97 9.66 15.71
CA ASP A 15 -46.90 9.75 16.72
C ASP A 15 -46.49 8.39 17.25
N ASN A 16 -47.46 7.51 17.56
CA ASN A 16 -47.19 6.15 17.99
C ASN A 16 -46.49 5.30 16.90
N HIS A 17 -46.85 5.48 15.63
CA HIS A 17 -46.19 4.76 14.53
C HIS A 17 -44.77 5.24 14.31
N THR A 18 -44.53 6.54 14.50
CA THR A 18 -43.20 7.16 14.41
C THR A 18 -42.30 6.75 15.58
N GLU A 19 -42.86 6.66 16.82
CA GLU A 19 -42.12 6.20 17.98
C GLU A 19 -41.82 4.69 17.94
N MET A 20 -42.76 3.87 17.47
CA MET A 20 -42.59 2.42 17.33
C MET A 20 -41.53 2.10 16.26
N ASN A 21 -41.55 2.81 15.15
CA ASN A 21 -40.49 2.70 14.12
C ASN A 21 -39.12 3.16 14.64
N LYS A 22 -39.05 4.20 15.46
CA LYS A 22 -37.79 4.63 16.10
C LYS A 22 -37.28 3.55 17.08
N ARG A 23 -38.11 2.91 17.87
CA ARG A 23 -37.69 1.86 18.81
C ARG A 23 -37.15 0.61 18.11
N VAL A 24 -37.76 0.17 17.01
CA VAL A 24 -37.27 -0.94 16.19
C VAL A 24 -35.95 -0.61 15.58
N GLN A 25 -35.79 0.65 15.08
CA GLN A 25 -34.56 1.14 14.49
C GLN A 25 -33.39 1.17 15.50
N TYR A 26 -33.63 1.53 16.76
CA TYR A 26 -32.62 1.54 17.81
C TYR A 26 -32.18 0.13 18.25
N THR A 27 -33.07 -0.85 18.26
CA THR A 27 -32.71 -2.25 18.62
C THR A 27 -31.79 -2.84 17.54
N TRP A 28 -32.17 -2.65 16.26
CA TRP A 28 -31.38 -3.04 15.10
C TRP A 28 -29.99 -2.37 15.10
N LEU A 29 -29.91 -1.08 15.43
CA LEU A 29 -28.66 -0.31 15.48
C LEU A 29 -27.69 -0.90 16.50
N LYS A 30 -28.18 -1.24 17.71
CA LYS A 30 -27.34 -1.83 18.77
C LYS A 30 -26.75 -3.18 18.35
N GLU A 31 -27.58 -4.04 17.76
CA GLU A 31 -27.13 -5.36 17.26
C GLU A 31 -26.12 -5.23 16.13
N THR A 32 -26.39 -4.34 15.19
CA THR A 32 -25.47 -4.07 14.07
C THR A 32 -24.12 -3.54 14.56
N LEU A 33 -24.14 -2.57 15.50
CA LEU A 33 -22.89 -2.01 16.03
C LEU A 33 -22.11 -3.01 16.88
N ALA A 34 -22.80 -3.89 17.62
CA ALA A 34 -22.15 -4.92 18.43
C ALA A 34 -21.47 -6.02 17.58
N GLN A 35 -21.95 -6.25 16.36
CA GLN A 35 -21.40 -7.23 15.42
C GLN A 35 -20.46 -6.62 14.38
N HIS A 36 -20.31 -5.30 14.38
CA HIS A 36 -19.47 -4.63 13.41
C HIS A 36 -17.98 -4.88 13.68
N GLU A 37 -17.30 -5.44 12.71
CA GLU A 37 -15.84 -5.52 12.70
C GLU A 37 -15.27 -4.26 12.04
N PRO A 38 -14.45 -3.48 12.77
CA PRO A 38 -13.92 -2.22 12.23
C PRO A 38 -12.93 -2.47 11.09
N THR A 39 -13.09 -1.67 10.02
CA THR A 39 -12.19 -1.66 8.87
C THR A 39 -11.66 -0.24 8.65
N PHE A 40 -10.63 -0.09 7.82
CA PHE A 40 -10.19 1.23 7.41
C PHE A 40 -11.17 1.83 6.41
N ILE A 41 -11.64 3.05 6.69
CA ILE A 41 -12.49 3.82 5.76
C ILE A 41 -11.69 4.12 4.50
N ASP A 42 -12.35 4.04 3.33
CA ASP A 42 -11.79 4.30 2.00
C ASP A 42 -10.68 3.32 1.55
N MET A 43 -10.45 2.22 2.27
CA MET A 43 -9.47 1.21 1.86
C MET A 43 -9.85 0.50 0.55
N ASP A 44 -11.15 0.37 0.29
CA ASP A 44 -11.72 -0.18 -0.94
C ASP A 44 -11.52 0.72 -2.17
N GLN A 45 -11.25 2.01 -1.93
CA GLN A 45 -10.92 3.00 -2.97
C GLN A 45 -9.43 3.07 -3.27
N CYS A 46 -8.59 2.43 -2.44
CA CYS A 46 -7.15 2.39 -2.67
C CYS A 46 -6.79 1.43 -3.81
N HIS A 47 -5.93 1.89 -4.68
CA HIS A 47 -5.26 1.01 -5.62
C HIS A 47 -4.40 -0.01 -4.86
N GLN A 48 -4.42 -1.24 -5.32
CA GLN A 48 -3.61 -2.32 -4.76
C GLN A 48 -2.46 -2.61 -5.73
N ALA A 49 -1.23 -2.53 -5.26
CA ALA A 49 -0.05 -2.95 -5.99
C ALA A 49 0.70 -4.02 -5.19
N ALA A 50 1.49 -4.81 -5.88
CA ALA A 50 2.24 -5.89 -5.26
C ALA A 50 3.61 -6.03 -5.91
N VAL A 51 4.65 -6.21 -5.09
CA VAL A 51 6.04 -6.36 -5.53
C VAL A 51 6.70 -7.58 -4.89
N CYS A 52 7.65 -8.17 -5.58
CA CYS A 52 8.57 -9.15 -5.02
C CYS A 52 9.88 -8.48 -4.59
N ILE A 53 10.49 -9.00 -3.53
CA ILE A 53 11.88 -8.76 -3.14
C ILE A 53 12.67 -10.01 -3.55
N PRO A 54 13.24 -10.06 -4.77
CA PRO A 54 13.88 -11.25 -5.28
C PRO A 54 15.27 -11.40 -4.68
N LEU A 55 15.52 -12.52 -4.04
CA LEU A 55 16.78 -12.89 -3.42
C LEU A 55 17.49 -13.93 -4.30
N LEU A 56 18.71 -13.63 -4.70
CA LEU A 56 19.61 -14.52 -5.43
C LEU A 56 20.63 -15.10 -4.45
N LYS A 57 20.62 -16.41 -4.29
CA LYS A 57 21.58 -17.08 -3.42
C LYS A 57 22.92 -17.27 -4.11
N ASN A 58 23.99 -16.76 -3.48
CA ASN A 58 25.37 -16.88 -3.92
C ASN A 58 25.99 -18.24 -3.52
N GLN A 59 27.19 -18.55 -4.08
CA GLN A 59 27.92 -19.81 -3.79
C GLN A 59 28.38 -19.89 -2.33
N ASP A 60 28.68 -18.77 -1.70
CA ASP A 60 29.07 -18.66 -0.30
C ASP A 60 27.89 -18.64 0.68
N SER A 61 26.68 -18.86 0.17
CA SER A 61 25.41 -18.81 0.89
C SER A 61 24.95 -17.41 1.33
N SER A 62 25.60 -16.34 0.90
CA SER A 62 25.08 -14.98 0.99
C SER A 62 23.94 -14.78 -0.02
N TYR A 63 23.25 -13.65 0.09
CA TYR A 63 22.17 -13.28 -0.81
C TYR A 63 22.41 -11.89 -1.41
N ASP A 64 22.02 -11.75 -2.67
CA ASP A 64 21.88 -10.47 -3.33
C ASP A 64 20.38 -10.18 -3.56
N VAL A 65 20.00 -8.93 -3.46
CA VAL A 65 18.66 -8.45 -3.85
C VAL A 65 18.71 -7.99 -5.29
N LEU A 66 17.79 -8.47 -6.12
CA LEU A 66 17.70 -8.07 -7.52
C LEU A 66 16.76 -6.89 -7.67
N PHE A 67 17.19 -5.91 -8.44
CA PHE A 67 16.44 -4.72 -8.84
C PHE A 67 16.38 -4.62 -10.35
N GLU A 68 15.42 -3.83 -10.82
CA GLU A 68 15.30 -3.46 -12.21
C GLU A 68 15.26 -1.94 -12.39
N VAL A 69 15.72 -1.50 -13.55
CA VAL A 69 15.56 -0.13 -14.05
C VAL A 69 14.43 -0.15 -15.05
N ARG A 70 13.41 0.65 -14.81
CA ARG A 70 12.24 0.73 -15.67
C ARG A 70 12.57 1.23 -17.07
N SER A 71 11.97 0.64 -18.09
CA SER A 71 12.20 1.05 -19.49
C SER A 71 11.85 2.52 -19.70
N SER A 72 12.65 3.20 -20.51
CA SER A 72 12.40 4.59 -20.90
C SER A 72 11.16 4.80 -21.76
N THR A 73 10.57 3.70 -22.25
CA THR A 73 9.39 3.71 -23.15
C THR A 73 8.07 3.59 -22.42
N ILE A 74 8.06 3.28 -21.12
CA ILE A 74 6.83 3.15 -20.34
C ILE A 74 6.34 4.51 -19.84
N ALA A 75 5.01 4.59 -19.63
CA ALA A 75 4.34 5.85 -19.27
C ALA A 75 4.62 6.34 -17.83
N HIS A 76 4.92 5.41 -16.91
CA HIS A 76 5.03 5.74 -15.49
C HIS A 76 6.46 5.51 -14.99
N GLN A 77 7.08 6.56 -14.44
CA GLN A 77 8.39 6.53 -13.80
C GLN A 77 9.50 5.86 -14.67
N PRO A 78 9.68 6.28 -15.94
CA PRO A 78 10.73 5.73 -16.79
C PRO A 78 12.10 5.99 -16.20
N GLY A 79 12.96 4.98 -16.19
CA GLY A 79 14.33 5.05 -15.66
C GLY A 79 14.45 4.95 -14.14
N ASP A 80 13.35 4.84 -13.40
CA ASP A 80 13.41 4.62 -11.95
C ASP A 80 13.86 3.19 -11.62
N VAL A 81 14.57 3.06 -10.52
CA VAL A 81 14.93 1.76 -9.94
C VAL A 81 13.76 1.24 -9.11
N CYS A 82 13.33 0.02 -9.38
CA CYS A 82 12.24 -0.60 -8.65
C CYS A 82 12.51 -2.09 -8.34
N LEU A 83 11.62 -2.64 -7.53
CA LEU A 83 11.45 -4.08 -7.37
C LEU A 83 10.43 -4.58 -8.40
N PRO A 84 10.57 -5.79 -8.93
CA PRO A 84 9.59 -6.37 -9.84
C PRO A 84 8.19 -6.38 -9.22
N GLY A 85 7.20 -5.94 -10.00
CA GLY A 85 5.83 -5.87 -9.51
C GLY A 85 4.94 -4.88 -10.25
N GLY A 86 3.64 -4.95 -9.96
CA GLY A 86 2.64 -4.13 -10.62
C GLY A 86 1.32 -4.02 -9.86
N MET A 87 0.30 -3.59 -10.59
CA MET A 87 -1.04 -3.46 -10.06
C MET A 87 -1.69 -4.83 -9.88
N VAL A 88 -2.47 -4.97 -8.80
CA VAL A 88 -3.29 -6.16 -8.59
C VAL A 88 -4.49 -6.12 -9.53
N GLU A 89 -4.63 -7.12 -10.37
CA GLU A 89 -5.72 -7.24 -11.32
C GLU A 89 -6.99 -7.81 -10.67
N LYS A 90 -8.11 -7.66 -11.39
CA LYS A 90 -9.39 -8.15 -10.88
C LYS A 90 -9.40 -9.68 -10.81
N GLY A 91 -9.56 -10.20 -9.60
CA GLY A 91 -9.74 -11.64 -9.36
C GLY A 91 -8.46 -12.35 -8.94
N GLU A 92 -7.33 -11.65 -8.86
CA GLU A 92 -6.09 -12.18 -8.28
C GLU A 92 -5.84 -11.62 -6.86
N THR A 93 -5.11 -12.36 -6.09
CA THR A 93 -4.59 -11.89 -4.80
C THR A 93 -3.32 -11.05 -5.02
N PRO A 94 -2.94 -10.17 -4.07
CA PRO A 94 -1.68 -9.42 -4.18
C PRO A 94 -0.44 -10.31 -4.38
N ARG A 95 -0.41 -11.50 -3.77
CA ARG A 95 0.69 -12.43 -3.96
C ARG A 95 0.74 -13.01 -5.36
N GLU A 96 -0.41 -13.37 -5.92
CA GLU A 96 -0.50 -13.85 -7.31
C GLU A 96 -0.03 -12.76 -8.28
N ALA A 97 -0.46 -11.50 -8.08
CA ALA A 97 0.00 -10.36 -8.86
C ALA A 97 1.53 -10.21 -8.82
N ALA A 98 2.11 -10.17 -7.62
CA ALA A 98 3.57 -10.02 -7.47
C ALA A 98 4.35 -11.14 -8.16
N LEU A 99 3.88 -12.40 -8.03
CA LEU A 99 4.54 -13.55 -8.68
C LEU A 99 4.32 -13.57 -10.20
N ARG A 100 3.19 -13.08 -10.70
CA ARG A 100 2.94 -12.92 -12.13
C ARG A 100 3.89 -11.90 -12.73
N GLU A 101 3.94 -10.69 -12.15
CA GLU A 101 4.83 -9.60 -12.59
C GLU A 101 6.31 -10.02 -12.54
N LEU A 102 6.74 -10.65 -11.45
CA LEU A 102 8.11 -11.16 -11.32
C LEU A 102 8.48 -12.10 -12.49
N LYS A 103 7.54 -12.97 -12.91
CA LYS A 103 7.75 -13.89 -14.05
C LYS A 103 7.79 -13.15 -15.38
N GLU A 104 6.89 -12.19 -15.57
CA GLU A 104 6.74 -11.44 -16.81
C GLU A 104 7.91 -10.49 -17.04
N GLU A 105 8.30 -9.72 -16.02
CA GLU A 105 9.39 -8.74 -16.11
C GLU A 105 10.77 -9.40 -16.21
N LEU A 106 11.04 -10.46 -15.43
CA LEU A 106 12.33 -11.14 -15.40
C LEU A 106 12.40 -12.40 -16.30
N LEU A 107 11.34 -12.72 -17.03
CA LEU A 107 11.21 -13.89 -17.91
C LEU A 107 11.52 -15.21 -17.18
N LEU A 108 11.02 -15.36 -15.95
CA LEU A 108 11.24 -16.51 -15.10
C LEU A 108 10.19 -17.60 -15.31
N LYS A 109 10.61 -18.84 -15.09
CA LYS A 109 9.72 -20.00 -14.99
C LYS A 109 9.28 -20.20 -13.54
N GLU A 110 8.15 -20.86 -13.35
CA GLU A 110 7.58 -21.17 -12.04
C GLU A 110 8.54 -21.92 -11.11
N ASP A 111 9.28 -22.88 -11.65
CA ASP A 111 10.24 -23.71 -10.90
C ASP A 111 11.49 -22.97 -10.45
N GLN A 112 11.74 -21.77 -10.98
CA GLN A 112 12.84 -20.90 -10.56
C GLN A 112 12.48 -20.05 -9.33
N ILE A 113 11.21 -19.96 -8.95
CA ILE A 113 10.72 -19.07 -7.91
C ILE A 113 10.33 -19.88 -6.67
N SER A 114 10.90 -19.52 -5.52
CA SER A 114 10.48 -20.04 -4.23
C SER A 114 9.95 -18.87 -3.37
N TYR A 115 8.68 -18.93 -3.01
CA TYR A 115 8.10 -17.97 -2.07
C TYR A 115 8.67 -18.17 -0.66
N LEU A 116 9.14 -17.12 -0.02
CA LEU A 116 9.74 -17.15 1.31
C LEU A 116 8.81 -16.60 2.40
N GLY A 117 8.03 -15.55 2.09
CA GLY A 117 7.12 -14.98 3.07
C GLY A 117 6.51 -13.65 2.66
N ASP A 118 5.43 -13.29 3.38
CA ASP A 118 4.83 -11.95 3.32
C ASP A 118 5.72 -10.96 4.07
N MET A 119 5.86 -9.77 3.51
CA MET A 119 6.54 -8.65 4.13
C MET A 119 5.55 -7.53 4.48
N ASP A 120 6.04 -6.47 5.11
CA ASP A 120 5.21 -5.34 5.52
C ASP A 120 4.53 -4.67 4.33
N LYS A 121 3.31 -4.16 4.57
CA LYS A 121 2.54 -3.41 3.58
C LYS A 121 2.81 -1.93 3.73
N LEU A 122 2.97 -1.24 2.61
CA LEU A 122 3.17 0.19 2.59
C LEU A 122 1.89 0.89 2.11
N TYR A 123 1.37 1.82 2.93
CA TYR A 123 0.30 2.72 2.54
C TYR A 123 0.88 4.06 2.10
N SER A 124 0.65 4.44 0.86
CA SER A 124 1.20 5.67 0.29
C SER A 124 0.12 6.63 -0.20
N GLY A 125 0.26 7.87 0.23
CA GLY A 125 -0.39 9.02 -0.36
C GLY A 125 -1.90 9.14 -0.24
N GLY A 126 -2.58 8.14 0.33
CA GLY A 126 -4.04 8.13 0.48
C GLY A 126 -4.79 7.37 -0.62
N SER A 127 -4.08 6.74 -1.55
CA SER A 127 -4.73 6.01 -2.64
C SER A 127 -4.02 4.73 -3.07
N LEU A 128 -2.89 4.36 -2.46
CA LEU A 128 -2.13 3.16 -2.82
C LEU A 128 -1.77 2.32 -1.58
N VAL A 129 -2.08 1.04 -1.64
CA VAL A 129 -1.55 0.01 -0.75
C VAL A 129 -0.61 -0.86 -1.56
N MET A 130 0.64 -0.92 -1.15
CA MET A 130 1.65 -1.77 -1.76
C MET A 130 1.95 -2.96 -0.85
N HIS A 131 1.76 -4.15 -1.38
CA HIS A 131 2.08 -5.42 -0.74
C HIS A 131 3.48 -5.84 -1.17
N SER A 132 4.27 -6.39 -0.27
CA SER A 132 5.61 -6.88 -0.60
C SER A 132 5.80 -8.32 -0.15
N PHE A 133 6.57 -9.09 -0.93
CA PHE A 133 6.78 -10.51 -0.74
C PHE A 133 8.25 -10.86 -0.96
N ALA A 134 8.85 -11.57 -0.02
CA ALA A 134 10.20 -12.10 -0.23
C ALA A 134 10.14 -13.38 -1.05
N THR A 135 11.00 -13.48 -2.07
CA THR A 135 11.11 -14.64 -2.95
C THR A 135 12.59 -15.02 -3.15
N GLU A 136 12.90 -16.30 -3.26
CA GLU A 136 14.20 -16.76 -3.75
C GLU A 136 14.09 -17.10 -5.24
N VAL A 137 14.99 -16.57 -6.05
CA VAL A 137 15.06 -16.83 -7.49
C VAL A 137 16.29 -17.70 -7.77
N LYS A 138 16.07 -18.87 -8.38
CA LYS A 138 17.09 -19.88 -8.65
C LYS A 138 17.52 -19.87 -10.10
N GLY A 139 18.84 -19.99 -10.32
CA GLY A 139 19.40 -20.14 -11.66
C GLY A 139 19.09 -18.99 -12.62
N TYR A 140 18.98 -17.78 -12.08
CA TYR A 140 18.71 -16.57 -12.86
C TYR A 140 19.85 -16.27 -13.85
N GLN A 141 19.50 -15.91 -15.08
CA GLN A 141 20.44 -15.71 -16.18
C GLN A 141 20.44 -14.26 -16.69
N ASN A 142 20.12 -13.28 -15.84
CA ASN A 142 19.99 -11.86 -16.20
C ASN A 142 19.01 -11.61 -17.37
N THR A 143 17.95 -12.40 -17.44
CA THR A 143 16.88 -12.26 -18.42
C THR A 143 15.87 -11.21 -17.97
N PHE A 144 15.34 -10.43 -18.89
CA PHE A 144 14.27 -9.48 -18.60
C PHE A 144 13.46 -9.14 -19.85
N ASN A 145 12.25 -8.65 -19.67
CA ASN A 145 11.38 -8.16 -20.74
C ASN A 145 11.81 -6.73 -21.14
N PRO A 146 12.42 -6.50 -22.31
CA PRO A 146 12.91 -5.19 -22.70
C PRO A 146 11.82 -4.15 -22.97
N ALA A 147 10.55 -4.58 -23.06
CA ALA A 147 9.43 -3.65 -23.17
C ALA A 147 9.16 -2.91 -21.85
N GLU A 148 9.48 -3.50 -20.72
CA GLU A 148 9.17 -2.98 -19.38
C GLU A 148 10.43 -2.65 -18.58
N VAL A 149 11.51 -3.42 -18.77
CA VAL A 149 12.76 -3.32 -18.04
C VAL A 149 13.89 -2.92 -18.99
N ALA A 150 14.68 -1.92 -18.62
CA ALA A 150 15.86 -1.48 -19.37
C ALA A 150 17.12 -2.18 -18.92
N GLU A 151 17.23 -2.50 -17.63
CA GLU A 151 18.41 -3.07 -17.01
C GLU A 151 18.00 -3.84 -15.75
N VAL A 152 18.76 -4.86 -15.38
CA VAL A 152 18.70 -5.52 -14.08
C VAL A 152 20.06 -5.46 -13.41
N PHE A 153 20.08 -5.28 -12.08
CA PHE A 153 21.30 -5.31 -11.28
C PHE A 153 21.03 -5.90 -9.90
N THR A 154 22.08 -6.23 -9.20
CA THR A 154 21.99 -6.81 -7.86
C THR A 154 22.72 -5.95 -6.84
N VAL A 155 22.21 -5.96 -5.62
CA VAL A 155 22.83 -5.33 -4.45
C VAL A 155 22.97 -6.38 -3.36
N PRO A 156 24.15 -6.59 -2.77
CA PRO A 156 24.31 -7.53 -1.66
C PRO A 156 23.32 -7.21 -0.54
N LEU A 157 22.65 -8.22 0.01
CA LEU A 157 21.75 -8.04 1.15
C LEU A 157 22.47 -7.37 2.32
N GLU A 158 23.72 -7.74 2.56
CA GLU A 158 24.60 -7.14 3.58
C GLU A 158 24.68 -5.61 3.49
N PHE A 159 24.61 -5.04 2.27
CA PHE A 159 24.58 -3.59 2.09
C PHE A 159 23.39 -2.98 2.84
N PHE A 160 22.18 -3.53 2.70
CA PHE A 160 20.99 -3.04 3.37
C PHE A 160 20.97 -3.34 4.87
N LEU A 161 21.64 -4.41 5.30
CA LEU A 161 21.76 -4.74 6.72
C LEU A 161 22.71 -3.81 7.48
N HIS A 162 23.68 -3.20 6.80
CA HIS A 162 24.71 -2.36 7.41
C HIS A 162 24.66 -0.89 6.97
N THR A 163 23.76 -0.52 6.07
CA THR A 163 23.62 0.85 5.57
C THR A 163 22.21 1.36 5.83
N ASP A 164 22.08 2.45 6.57
CA ASP A 164 20.82 3.16 6.68
C ASP A 164 20.65 4.10 5.47
N PRO A 165 19.42 4.27 4.94
CA PRO A 165 19.18 5.19 3.84
C PRO A 165 19.28 6.65 4.30
N GLU A 166 19.69 7.53 3.39
CA GLU A 166 19.51 8.96 3.59
C GLU A 166 18.04 9.34 3.43
N CYS A 167 17.42 9.92 4.46
CA CYS A 167 16.00 10.23 4.44
C CYS A 167 15.74 11.74 4.57
N TYR A 168 14.86 12.25 3.73
CA TYR A 168 14.47 13.66 3.66
C TYR A 168 12.96 13.81 3.83
N VAL A 169 12.55 14.88 4.51
CA VAL A 169 11.12 15.17 4.71
C VAL A 169 10.64 16.13 3.63
N ILE A 170 9.70 15.68 2.82
CA ILE A 170 8.94 16.54 1.91
C ILE A 170 7.60 16.94 2.53
N ARG A 171 7.00 18.03 2.02
CA ARG A 171 5.70 18.52 2.47
C ARG A 171 4.74 18.59 1.31
N ALA A 172 3.67 17.81 1.38
CA ALA A 172 2.55 17.93 0.46
C ALA A 172 1.54 18.95 1.01
N LYS A 173 1.18 19.94 0.21
CA LYS A 173 0.10 20.90 0.52
C LYS A 173 -1.21 20.33 0.03
N VAL A 174 -2.27 20.59 0.78
CA VAL A 174 -3.64 20.33 0.34
C VAL A 174 -4.09 21.50 -0.50
N GLU A 175 -4.43 21.25 -1.75
CA GLU A 175 -5.01 22.23 -2.69
C GLU A 175 -6.41 21.75 -3.09
N PRO A 176 -7.47 22.29 -2.45
CA PRO A 176 -8.84 21.97 -2.84
C PRO A 176 -9.15 22.41 -4.26
N GLY A 177 -9.99 21.65 -4.97
CA GLY A 177 -10.46 22.00 -6.30
C GLY A 177 -11.22 23.34 -6.34
N GLU A 178 -11.41 23.89 -7.54
CA GLU A 178 -12.07 25.18 -7.75
C GLU A 178 -13.52 25.22 -7.24
N ASP A 179 -14.20 24.09 -7.29
CA ASP A 179 -15.59 23.86 -6.87
C ASP A 179 -15.74 23.52 -5.39
N PHE A 180 -14.64 23.55 -4.60
CA PHE A 180 -14.69 23.23 -3.19
C PHE A 180 -15.55 24.25 -2.41
N PRO A 181 -16.56 23.79 -1.63
CA PRO A 181 -17.53 24.65 -0.97
C PRO A 181 -16.97 25.29 0.30
N TYR A 182 -16.09 26.28 0.16
CA TYR A 182 -15.44 26.97 1.27
C TYR A 182 -16.42 27.61 2.26
N GLU A 183 -17.61 27.99 1.81
CA GLU A 183 -18.68 28.57 2.64
C GLU A 183 -19.26 27.61 3.68
N ARG A 184 -18.99 26.29 3.52
CA ARG A 184 -19.48 25.24 4.43
C ARG A 184 -18.51 24.89 5.55
N ILE A 185 -17.30 25.43 5.50
CA ILE A 185 -16.28 25.15 6.53
C ILE A 185 -15.98 26.40 7.36
N CYS A 186 -15.66 26.20 8.63
CA CYS A 186 -15.23 27.27 9.51
C CYS A 186 -13.91 27.89 9.01
N GLY A 187 -13.87 29.22 8.83
CA GLY A 187 -12.71 29.92 8.28
C GLY A 187 -12.71 30.05 6.75
N GLY A 188 -13.62 29.39 6.04
CA GLY A 188 -13.78 29.55 4.60
C GLY A 188 -12.45 29.36 3.84
N ARG A 189 -12.13 30.32 2.94
CA ARG A 189 -10.87 30.29 2.17
C ARG A 189 -9.61 30.48 3.02
N GLU A 190 -9.73 30.99 4.23
CA GLU A 190 -8.64 31.17 5.20
C GLU A 190 -8.39 29.91 6.06
N TYR A 191 -9.11 28.81 5.79
CA TYR A 191 -8.94 27.55 6.51
C TYR A 191 -7.51 27.04 6.38
N ARG A 192 -6.85 26.81 7.52
CA ARG A 192 -5.46 26.32 7.56
C ARG A 192 -5.41 24.81 7.40
N TRP A 193 -5.25 24.34 6.17
CA TRP A 193 -5.03 22.93 5.88
C TRP A 193 -3.73 22.44 6.50
N ARG A 194 -3.79 21.27 7.11
CA ARG A 194 -2.57 20.60 7.57
C ARG A 194 -1.78 20.11 6.37
N SER A 195 -0.52 20.55 6.25
CA SER A 195 0.40 19.95 5.30
C SER A 195 0.74 18.52 5.76
N ARG A 196 0.74 17.59 4.83
CA ARG A 196 1.22 16.22 5.05
C ARG A 196 2.75 16.24 4.97
N LYS A 197 3.40 15.65 5.96
CA LYS A 197 4.84 15.36 5.88
C LYS A 197 5.01 13.94 5.40
N GLU A 198 5.91 13.76 4.46
CA GLU A 198 6.28 12.46 3.94
C GLU A 198 7.79 12.33 3.94
N GLU A 199 8.30 11.19 4.41
CA GLU A 199 9.72 10.86 4.36
C GLU A 199 10.03 10.19 3.04
N VAL A 200 11.07 10.65 2.35
CA VAL A 200 11.60 10.06 1.12
C VAL A 200 13.02 9.62 1.40
N CYS A 201 13.30 8.34 1.25
CA CYS A 201 14.58 7.72 1.55
C CYS A 201 15.32 7.35 0.28
N PHE A 202 16.66 7.30 0.36
CA PHE A 202 17.58 7.06 -0.74
C PHE A 202 18.69 6.11 -0.30
N TYR A 203 18.96 5.08 -1.11
CA TYR A 203 20.19 4.31 -1.07
C TYR A 203 20.96 4.57 -2.36
N GLN A 204 22.28 4.60 -2.28
CA GLN A 204 23.16 4.69 -3.45
C GLN A 204 24.08 3.47 -3.48
N TYR A 205 24.08 2.75 -4.59
CA TYR A 205 24.93 1.59 -4.80
C TYR A 205 25.44 1.55 -6.23
N GLU A 206 26.73 1.58 -6.43
CA GLU A 206 27.43 1.46 -7.74
C GLU A 206 26.83 2.30 -8.88
N GLY A 207 26.44 3.54 -8.57
CA GLY A 207 25.85 4.47 -9.54
C GLY A 207 24.34 4.40 -9.69
N HIS A 208 23.67 3.41 -9.08
CA HIS A 208 22.22 3.33 -9.01
C HIS A 208 21.68 4.05 -7.77
N VAL A 209 20.53 4.68 -7.94
CA VAL A 209 19.81 5.36 -6.86
C VAL A 209 18.49 4.62 -6.62
N ILE A 210 18.40 3.93 -5.47
CA ILE A 210 17.18 3.28 -5.01
C ILE A 210 16.48 4.26 -4.09
N TRP A 211 15.27 4.72 -4.44
CA TRP A 211 14.61 5.78 -3.68
C TRP A 211 13.10 5.60 -3.54
N GLY A 212 12.47 6.49 -2.78
CA GLY A 212 11.03 6.56 -2.66
C GLY A 212 10.41 5.33 -2.01
N LEU A 213 9.40 4.74 -2.68
CA LEU A 213 8.68 3.56 -2.18
C LEU A 213 9.60 2.33 -2.12
N THR A 214 10.44 2.14 -3.13
CA THR A 214 11.41 1.05 -3.19
C THR A 214 12.39 1.09 -2.01
N ALA A 215 12.96 2.25 -1.71
CA ALA A 215 13.85 2.42 -0.56
C ALA A 215 13.14 2.19 0.78
N LYS A 216 11.88 2.61 0.91
CA LYS A 216 11.08 2.34 2.12
C LYS A 216 10.81 0.85 2.33
N LEU A 217 10.49 0.12 1.26
CA LEU A 217 10.28 -1.32 1.31
C LEU A 217 11.58 -2.04 1.67
N MET A 218 12.71 -1.65 1.08
CA MET A 218 14.02 -2.24 1.39
C MET A 218 14.45 -1.97 2.83
N ARG A 219 14.21 -0.77 3.36
CA ARG A 219 14.46 -0.45 4.77
C ARG A 219 13.62 -1.35 5.69
N ALA A 220 12.31 -1.46 5.44
CA ALA A 220 11.43 -2.32 6.23
C ALA A 220 11.85 -3.79 6.16
N PHE A 221 12.23 -4.28 4.97
CA PHE A 221 12.76 -5.63 4.79
C PHE A 221 14.07 -5.86 5.59
N ALA A 222 15.03 -4.92 5.50
CA ALA A 222 16.27 -4.99 6.26
C ALA A 222 16.02 -4.98 7.78
N ASP A 223 15.07 -4.18 8.27
CA ASP A 223 14.69 -4.15 9.68
C ASP A 223 14.14 -5.50 10.14
N VAL A 224 13.29 -6.16 9.35
CA VAL A 224 12.77 -7.51 9.68
C VAL A 224 13.90 -8.55 9.75
N VAL A 225 14.89 -8.48 8.86
CA VAL A 225 16.02 -9.41 8.86
C VAL A 225 16.95 -9.15 10.05
N ARG A 226 17.29 -7.88 10.33
CA ARG A 226 18.13 -7.47 11.47
C ARG A 226 17.51 -7.84 12.82
N ASP A 227 16.20 -7.65 13.01
CA ASP A 227 15.50 -7.98 14.26
C ASP A 227 15.62 -9.46 14.61
N ARG A 228 15.69 -10.34 13.62
CA ARG A 228 15.93 -11.77 13.82
C ARG A 228 17.35 -12.10 14.26
N GLU A 229 18.36 -11.42 13.71
CA GLU A 229 19.75 -11.63 14.09
C GLU A 229 20.04 -11.15 15.51
N THR A 230 19.40 -10.08 15.95
CA THR A 230 19.60 -9.49 17.29
C THR A 230 18.69 -10.09 18.36
N GLY A 231 17.73 -10.93 18.02
CA GLY A 231 16.74 -11.50 18.95
C GLY A 231 15.76 -10.49 19.55
N TYR A 232 15.61 -9.32 18.92
CA TYR A 232 14.74 -8.26 19.39
C TYR A 232 13.28 -8.51 18.89
N GLU A 233 12.40 -8.95 19.80
CA GLU A 233 10.96 -9.01 19.51
C GLU A 233 10.39 -7.58 19.58
N LYS A 234 9.85 -7.06 18.47
CA LYS A 234 9.01 -5.86 18.49
C LYS A 234 7.73 -6.19 19.26
N HIS A 235 7.60 -5.67 20.47
CA HIS A 235 6.30 -5.62 21.12
C HIS A 235 5.43 -4.57 20.42
N VAL A 236 4.39 -5.04 19.72
CA VAL A 236 3.30 -4.24 19.13
C VAL A 236 2.37 -3.73 20.24
#